data_1da331617a2c7a849d84d63fbf207bd4
#
_entry.id   1da331617a2c7a849d84d63fbf207bd4
#
_cell.length_a   1.000
_cell.length_b   1.000
_cell.length_c   1.000
_cell.angle_alpha   90.00
_cell.angle_beta   90.00
_cell.angle_gamma   90.00
#
_symmetry.space_group_name_H-M   'P 1'
#
loop_
_entity.id
_entity.type
_entity.pdbx_description
1 polymer ?
#
loop_
_entity_poly.entity_id
_entity_poly.type
_entity_poly.pdbx_seq_one_letter_code
_entity_poly.pdbx_strand_id
1 'polypeptide(L)'
;MSRSIPALVKPELLVWARSSAGLSLDSAADLARIDSTTLGEWESGHDLPSISELRRLGEIYKRPIAVFFLAEPPKKFDAQREFRRLAGVLPGKETPEFLQALRWTLFRREAAMEVYRLSGEVPASLSASLDPHTDPEVAGQQVRELLGISWDAQLEWQSPHEALNAWRAAMEARGVLVFQTSDVALAEMRGTCIPDEPLPAILLNGKDAPQGRIFFLGPRICAPALSCWWA
;
A
#
# COMPACT_ATOMS: atom_id res chain seq x y z
N MET A 1 -37.62 2.23 22.23
CA MET A 1 -36.23 2.59 21.95
C MET A 1 -35.35 1.40 22.30
N SER A 2 -34.77 0.71 21.33
CA SER A 2 -33.86 -0.43 21.60
C SER A 2 -32.64 0.12 22.32
N ARG A 3 -32.37 -0.38 23.52
CA ARG A 3 -31.15 -0.03 24.27
C ARG A 3 -29.93 -0.49 23.44
N SER A 4 -29.18 0.44 22.90
CA SER A 4 -27.93 0.19 22.23
C SER A 4 -26.94 -0.40 23.25
N ILE A 5 -26.32 -1.53 22.93
CA ILE A 5 -25.33 -2.19 23.80
C ILE A 5 -24.03 -1.41 23.71
N PRO A 6 -23.49 -0.86 24.82
CA PRO A 6 -22.22 -0.17 24.80
C PRO A 6 -21.07 -1.14 24.51
N ALA A 7 -20.12 -0.70 23.69
CA ALA A 7 -18.89 -1.43 23.39
C ALA A 7 -17.84 -1.06 24.44
N LEU A 8 -17.40 -2.02 25.24
CA LEU A 8 -16.35 -1.84 26.24
C LEU A 8 -14.98 -1.80 25.53
N VAL A 9 -14.64 -0.65 24.94
CA VAL A 9 -13.40 -0.43 24.22
C VAL A 9 -12.47 0.50 25.00
N LYS A 10 -11.17 0.37 24.78
CA LYS A 10 -10.20 1.29 25.35
C LYS A 10 -10.07 2.54 24.48
N PRO A 11 -10.09 3.75 25.09
CA PRO A 11 -9.94 5.02 24.37
C PRO A 11 -8.71 5.06 23.47
N GLU A 12 -7.60 4.51 23.93
CA GLU A 12 -6.33 4.51 23.19
C GLU A 12 -6.43 3.75 21.86
N LEU A 13 -7.29 2.72 21.78
CA LEU A 13 -7.51 1.94 20.57
C LEU A 13 -8.34 2.73 19.54
N LEU A 14 -9.29 3.57 19.99
CA LEU A 14 -10.04 4.46 19.12
C LEU A 14 -9.12 5.54 18.52
N VAL A 15 -8.34 6.21 19.38
CA VAL A 15 -7.35 7.22 18.95
C VAL A 15 -6.33 6.61 17.99
N TRP A 16 -5.78 5.43 18.33
CA TRP A 16 -4.84 4.74 17.47
C TRP A 16 -5.45 4.37 16.11
N ALA A 17 -6.67 3.84 16.09
CA ALA A 17 -7.31 3.41 14.86
C ALA A 17 -7.55 4.61 13.93
N ARG A 18 -8.08 5.73 14.46
CA ARG A 18 -8.28 6.96 13.71
C ARG A 18 -6.97 7.54 13.18
N SER A 19 -5.99 7.69 14.05
CA SER A 19 -4.67 8.26 13.68
C SER A 19 -3.96 7.40 12.63
N SER A 20 -4.05 6.06 12.75
CA SER A 20 -3.47 5.13 11.78
C SER A 20 -4.23 5.08 10.45
N ALA A 21 -5.43 5.64 10.39
CA ALA A 21 -6.20 5.86 9.17
C ALA A 21 -5.96 7.26 8.57
N GLY A 22 -5.05 8.07 9.15
CA GLY A 22 -4.72 9.41 8.66
C GLY A 22 -5.83 10.45 8.86
N LEU A 23 -6.82 10.19 9.74
CA LEU A 23 -7.98 11.06 9.91
C LEU A 23 -7.83 11.99 11.13
N SER A 24 -8.19 13.28 10.95
CA SER A 24 -8.43 14.18 12.06
C SER A 24 -9.70 13.78 12.82
N LEU A 25 -9.90 14.31 14.03
CA LEU A 25 -11.11 14.08 14.82
C LEU A 25 -12.36 14.52 14.04
N ASP A 26 -12.33 15.72 13.48
CA ASP A 26 -13.45 16.29 12.73
C ASP A 26 -13.76 15.48 11.47
N SER A 27 -12.73 15.14 10.68
CA SER A 27 -12.93 14.33 9.48
C SER A 27 -13.51 12.95 9.78
N ALA A 28 -13.11 12.32 10.88
CA ALA A 28 -13.65 11.04 11.31
C ALA A 28 -15.09 11.15 11.79
N ALA A 29 -15.42 12.20 12.55
CA ALA A 29 -16.78 12.50 13.01
C ALA A 29 -17.73 12.76 11.85
N ASP A 30 -17.32 13.56 10.85
CA ASP A 30 -18.09 13.83 9.64
C ASP A 30 -18.39 12.53 8.87
N LEU A 31 -17.38 11.69 8.63
CA LEU A 31 -17.56 10.40 7.97
C LEU A 31 -18.47 9.46 8.76
N ALA A 32 -18.37 9.48 10.09
CA ALA A 32 -19.22 8.69 10.97
C ALA A 32 -20.62 9.29 11.16
N ARG A 33 -20.86 10.51 10.69
CA ARG A 33 -22.11 11.28 10.88
C ARG A 33 -22.49 11.43 12.33
N ILE A 34 -21.51 11.83 13.14
CA ILE A 34 -21.67 12.15 14.57
C ILE A 34 -20.97 13.47 14.86
N ASP A 35 -21.27 14.09 16.00
CA ASP A 35 -20.55 15.28 16.43
C ASP A 35 -19.12 14.96 16.84
N SER A 36 -18.19 15.85 16.56
CA SER A 36 -16.79 15.71 16.97
C SER A 36 -16.62 15.67 18.50
N THR A 37 -17.51 16.33 19.23
CA THR A 37 -17.59 16.24 20.69
C THR A 37 -17.88 14.83 21.16
N THR A 38 -18.87 14.16 20.56
CA THR A 38 -19.24 12.76 20.88
C THR A 38 -18.06 11.80 20.61
N LEU A 39 -17.40 11.96 19.45
CA LEU A 39 -16.21 11.15 19.16
C LEU A 39 -15.08 11.43 20.15
N GLY A 40 -14.89 12.70 20.53
CA GLY A 40 -13.91 13.13 21.54
C GLY A 40 -14.21 12.55 22.93
N GLU A 41 -15.48 12.44 23.33
CA GLU A 41 -15.90 11.79 24.57
C GLU A 41 -15.57 10.29 24.58
N TRP A 42 -15.76 9.60 23.47
CA TRP A 42 -15.36 8.17 23.34
C TRP A 42 -13.85 8.02 23.39
N GLU A 43 -13.08 8.88 22.70
CA GLU A 43 -11.63 8.84 22.68
C GLU A 43 -10.96 9.29 24.00
N SER A 44 -11.70 10.01 24.85
CA SER A 44 -11.27 10.38 26.21
C SER A 44 -11.77 9.43 27.29
N GLY A 45 -12.68 8.51 26.94
CA GLY A 45 -13.25 7.54 27.86
C GLY A 45 -14.36 8.10 28.76
N HIS A 46 -14.89 9.29 28.45
CA HIS A 46 -16.03 9.86 29.19
C HIS A 46 -17.37 9.19 28.83
N ASP A 47 -17.45 8.65 27.61
CA ASP A 47 -18.60 7.86 27.14
C ASP A 47 -18.11 6.69 26.29
N LEU A 48 -19.03 5.79 25.92
CA LEU A 48 -18.72 4.59 25.13
C LEU A 48 -19.59 4.54 23.89
N PRO A 49 -19.00 4.22 22.73
CA PRO A 49 -19.78 3.96 21.52
C PRO A 49 -20.63 2.69 21.69
N SER A 50 -21.74 2.61 21.00
CA SER A 50 -22.43 1.34 20.82
C SER A 50 -21.67 0.40 19.89
N ILE A 51 -22.01 -0.89 19.91
CA ILE A 51 -21.43 -1.88 18.97
C ILE A 51 -21.68 -1.48 17.49
N SER A 52 -22.83 -0.88 17.19
CA SER A 52 -23.15 -0.41 15.84
C SER A 52 -22.30 0.79 15.41
N GLU A 53 -22.06 1.73 16.31
CA GLU A 53 -21.15 2.87 16.07
C GLU A 53 -19.72 2.42 15.95
N LEU A 54 -19.25 1.51 16.82
CA LEU A 54 -17.93 0.95 16.73
C LEU A 54 -17.70 0.20 15.41
N ARG A 55 -18.70 -0.53 14.92
CA ARG A 55 -18.61 -1.19 13.60
C ARG A 55 -18.48 -0.17 12.49
N ARG A 56 -19.25 0.93 12.51
CA ARG A 56 -19.14 2.03 11.55
C ARG A 56 -17.74 2.67 11.58
N LEU A 57 -17.20 2.95 12.78
CA LEU A 57 -15.84 3.46 12.92
C LEU A 57 -14.80 2.47 12.35
N GLY A 58 -14.98 1.17 12.59
CA GLY A 58 -14.13 0.13 12.01
C GLY A 58 -14.12 0.14 10.47
N GLU A 59 -15.27 0.33 9.84
CA GLU A 59 -15.39 0.46 8.38
C GLU A 59 -14.69 1.71 7.86
N ILE A 60 -14.85 2.85 8.55
CA ILE A 60 -14.19 4.12 8.19
C ILE A 60 -12.67 4.03 8.35
N TYR A 61 -12.20 3.50 9.47
CA TYR A 61 -10.77 3.38 9.78
C TYR A 61 -10.10 2.20 9.07
N LYS A 62 -10.88 1.41 8.32
CA LYS A 62 -10.42 0.18 7.65
C LYS A 62 -9.74 -0.78 8.65
N ARG A 63 -10.44 -1.03 9.76
CA ARG A 63 -10.01 -1.92 10.84
C ARG A 63 -11.10 -2.91 11.20
N PRO A 64 -10.77 -4.21 11.37
CA PRO A 64 -11.71 -5.18 11.89
C PRO A 64 -12.19 -4.78 13.29
N ILE A 65 -13.47 -4.99 13.60
CA ILE A 65 -14.03 -4.65 14.92
C ILE A 65 -13.25 -5.30 16.08
N ALA A 66 -12.68 -6.48 15.87
CA ALA A 66 -11.92 -7.20 16.88
C ALA A 66 -10.69 -6.41 17.39
N VAL A 67 -10.12 -5.53 16.57
CA VAL A 67 -8.94 -4.74 16.93
C VAL A 67 -9.23 -3.79 18.10
N PHE A 68 -10.46 -3.30 18.22
CA PHE A 68 -10.85 -2.38 19.31
C PHE A 68 -10.97 -3.05 20.68
N PHE A 69 -10.90 -4.38 20.74
CA PHE A 69 -10.93 -5.17 21.96
C PHE A 69 -9.57 -5.74 22.36
N LEU A 70 -8.49 -5.34 21.70
CA LEU A 70 -7.13 -5.73 22.06
C LEU A 70 -6.71 -5.13 23.41
N ALA A 71 -5.74 -5.76 24.05
CA ALA A 71 -5.17 -5.25 25.30
C ALA A 71 -4.40 -3.94 25.08
N GLU A 72 -3.73 -3.82 23.93
CA GLU A 72 -2.89 -2.68 23.56
C GLU A 72 -3.04 -2.41 22.06
N PRO A 73 -2.82 -1.16 21.61
CA PRO A 73 -2.73 -0.86 20.19
C PRO A 73 -1.64 -1.74 19.54
N PRO A 74 -1.90 -2.30 18.34
CA PRO A 74 -0.86 -2.97 17.58
C PRO A 74 0.36 -2.06 17.40
N LYS A 75 1.56 -2.64 17.39
CA LYS A 75 2.80 -1.90 17.15
C LYS A 75 2.63 -0.99 15.94
N LYS A 76 3.08 0.26 16.07
CA LYS A 76 2.89 1.28 15.04
C LYS A 76 3.42 0.78 13.70
N PHE A 77 2.54 0.71 12.74
CA PHE A 77 2.88 0.69 11.35
C PHE A 77 3.35 2.10 11.00
N ASP A 78 4.64 2.30 10.81
CA ASP A 78 5.21 3.60 10.45
C ASP A 78 5.22 3.73 8.93
N ALA A 79 4.06 4.07 8.35
CA ALA A 79 3.93 4.35 6.93
C ALA A 79 4.91 5.42 6.46
N GLN A 80 5.34 6.33 7.34
CA GLN A 80 6.23 7.44 6.97
C GLN A 80 7.68 7.00 6.75
N ARG A 81 8.13 5.90 7.35
CA ARG A 81 9.50 5.39 7.19
C ARG A 81 9.68 4.52 5.94
N GLU A 82 8.62 3.85 5.51
CA GLU A 82 8.71 2.79 4.49
C GLU A 82 8.33 3.26 3.08
N PHE A 83 7.87 4.52 2.91
CA PHE A 83 7.47 5.03 1.60
C PHE A 83 8.27 6.25 1.17
N ARG A 84 9.05 6.07 0.11
CA ARG A 84 9.43 7.20 -0.73
C ARG A 84 8.18 7.66 -1.48
N ARG A 85 7.72 8.85 -1.11
CA ARG A 85 6.51 9.46 -1.66
C ARG A 85 6.60 9.60 -3.17
N LEU A 86 5.50 9.30 -3.85
CA LEU A 86 5.29 9.76 -5.21
C LEU A 86 5.25 11.29 -5.22
N ALA A 87 5.94 11.89 -6.18
CA ALA A 87 5.82 13.32 -6.42
C ALA A 87 4.34 13.66 -6.64
N GLY A 88 3.83 14.64 -5.90
CA GLY A 88 2.45 15.12 -6.00
C GLY A 88 1.49 14.69 -4.88
N VAL A 89 1.83 13.72 -4.04
CA VAL A 89 1.03 13.40 -2.85
C VAL A 89 1.51 14.26 -1.67
N LEU A 90 0.64 15.17 -1.21
CA LEU A 90 0.91 15.98 -0.03
C LEU A 90 0.97 15.08 1.21
N PRO A 91 2.00 15.25 2.08
CA PRO A 91 2.10 14.50 3.33
C PRO A 91 0.86 14.67 4.22
N GLY A 92 0.36 13.54 4.75
CA GLY A 92 -0.73 13.58 5.74
C GLY A 92 -2.13 13.76 5.14
N LYS A 93 -2.29 13.50 3.83
CA LYS A 93 -3.59 13.49 3.12
C LYS A 93 -3.92 12.13 2.50
N GLU A 94 -3.20 11.09 2.89
CA GLU A 94 -3.46 9.73 2.41
C GLU A 94 -4.82 9.25 2.91
N THR A 95 -5.60 8.64 2.01
CA THR A 95 -6.91 8.09 2.38
C THR A 95 -6.76 6.80 3.21
N PRO A 96 -7.77 6.45 4.03
CA PRO A 96 -7.79 5.16 4.74
C PRO A 96 -7.66 3.96 3.80
N GLU A 97 -8.19 4.05 2.58
CA GLU A 97 -8.10 3.05 1.53
C GLU A 97 -6.66 2.83 1.07
N PHE A 98 -5.95 3.92 0.79
CA PHE A 98 -4.54 3.85 0.40
C PHE A 98 -3.68 3.25 1.52
N LEU A 99 -3.85 3.72 2.76
CA LEU A 99 -3.14 3.20 3.92
C LEU A 99 -3.48 1.73 4.20
N GLN A 100 -4.71 1.29 3.93
CA GLN A 100 -5.09 -0.11 4.01
C GLN A 100 -4.38 -0.94 2.94
N ALA A 101 -4.43 -0.53 1.68
CA ALA A 101 -3.80 -1.22 0.56
C ALA A 101 -2.30 -1.41 0.80
N LEU A 102 -1.68 -0.41 1.37
CA LEU A 102 -0.29 -0.40 1.77
C LEU A 102 0.03 -1.40 2.87
N ARG A 103 -0.75 -1.40 3.96
CA ARG A 103 -0.63 -2.41 5.04
C ARG A 103 -0.78 -3.82 4.52
N TRP A 104 -1.72 -4.06 3.59
CA TRP A 104 -1.89 -5.36 2.96
C TRP A 104 -0.68 -5.77 2.11
N THR A 105 -0.07 -4.82 1.41
CA THR A 105 1.14 -5.07 0.61
C THR A 105 2.30 -5.49 1.50
N LEU A 106 2.54 -4.77 2.59
CA LEU A 106 3.58 -5.12 3.57
C LEU A 106 3.32 -6.46 4.25
N PHE A 107 2.09 -6.70 4.69
CA PHE A 107 1.72 -7.99 5.29
C PHE A 107 1.99 -9.16 4.34
N ARG A 108 1.64 -9.02 3.06
CA ARG A 108 1.90 -10.06 2.05
C ARG A 108 3.39 -10.23 1.79
N ARG A 109 4.15 -9.13 1.78
CA ARG A 109 5.61 -9.17 1.67
C ARG A 109 6.24 -9.92 2.84
N GLU A 110 5.85 -9.60 4.08
CA GLU A 110 6.31 -10.31 5.28
C GLU A 110 5.96 -11.80 5.23
N ALA A 111 4.74 -12.13 4.80
CA ALA A 111 4.32 -13.52 4.63
C ALA A 111 5.18 -14.26 3.59
N ALA A 112 5.52 -13.61 2.46
CA ALA A 112 6.41 -14.17 1.46
C ALA A 112 7.82 -14.39 2.01
N MET A 113 8.38 -13.44 2.74
CA MET A 113 9.67 -13.58 3.42
C MET A 113 9.67 -14.76 4.41
N GLU A 114 8.59 -14.93 5.16
CA GLU A 114 8.45 -16.05 6.08
C GLU A 114 8.40 -17.40 5.35
N VAL A 115 7.73 -17.47 4.20
CA VAL A 115 7.72 -18.69 3.36
C VAL A 115 9.13 -19.04 2.91
N TYR A 116 9.91 -18.08 2.41
CA TYR A 116 11.32 -18.31 2.03
C TYR A 116 12.16 -18.77 3.22
N ARG A 117 11.97 -18.15 4.38
CA ARG A 117 12.68 -18.56 5.63
C ARG A 117 12.35 -20.00 6.02
N LEU A 118 11.09 -20.42 5.90
CA LEU A 118 10.65 -21.76 6.27
C LEU A 118 11.07 -22.83 5.25
N SER A 119 11.10 -22.48 3.94
CA SER A 119 11.57 -23.40 2.89
C SER A 119 13.08 -23.56 2.85
N GLY A 120 13.83 -22.64 3.47
CA GLY A 120 15.29 -22.58 3.38
C GLY A 120 15.80 -22.08 2.01
N GLU A 121 14.89 -21.59 1.16
CA GLU A 121 15.25 -21.01 -0.13
C GLU A 121 15.65 -19.54 0.02
N VAL A 122 16.54 -19.09 -0.85
CA VAL A 122 16.94 -17.67 -0.92
C VAL A 122 16.14 -17.01 -2.05
N PRO A 123 15.40 -15.92 -1.78
CA PRO A 123 14.68 -15.23 -2.85
C PRO A 123 15.66 -14.68 -3.89
N ALA A 124 15.25 -14.68 -5.14
CA ALA A 124 15.98 -13.97 -6.18
C ALA A 124 16.12 -12.50 -5.80
N SER A 125 17.26 -11.88 -6.10
CA SER A 125 17.48 -10.45 -5.86
C SER A 125 17.67 -9.73 -7.17
N LEU A 126 16.98 -8.59 -7.31
CA LEU A 126 17.14 -7.70 -8.45
C LEU A 126 18.38 -6.82 -8.24
N SER A 127 19.55 -7.37 -8.51
CA SER A 127 20.81 -6.62 -8.44
C SER A 127 20.99 -5.72 -9.66
N ALA A 128 20.17 -4.66 -9.76
CA ALA A 128 20.32 -3.65 -10.80
C ALA A 128 20.62 -2.30 -10.17
N SER A 129 21.73 -1.71 -10.55
CA SER A 129 22.03 -0.30 -10.28
C SER A 129 22.12 0.42 -11.62
N LEU A 130 21.18 1.31 -11.90
CA LEU A 130 21.28 2.22 -13.03
C LEU A 130 21.83 3.57 -12.53
N ASP A 131 22.78 4.10 -13.28
CA ASP A 131 23.23 5.47 -13.05
C ASP A 131 22.07 6.43 -13.41
N PRO A 132 21.67 7.35 -12.51
CA PRO A 132 20.65 8.36 -12.79
C PRO A 132 20.91 9.25 -14.00
N HIS A 133 22.18 9.32 -14.44
CA HIS A 133 22.60 10.09 -15.62
C HIS A 133 22.62 9.26 -16.92
N THR A 134 22.26 7.98 -16.86
CA THR A 134 22.17 7.13 -18.05
C THR A 134 21.05 7.64 -18.96
N ASP A 135 21.32 7.68 -20.25
CA ASP A 135 20.32 7.99 -21.26
C ASP A 135 19.08 7.09 -21.09
N PRO A 136 17.85 7.64 -21.12
CA PRO A 136 16.61 6.87 -20.87
C PRO A 136 16.41 5.67 -21.83
N GLU A 137 16.86 5.77 -23.08
CA GLU A 137 16.74 4.65 -24.03
C GLU A 137 17.70 3.52 -23.66
N VAL A 138 18.93 3.87 -23.29
CA VAL A 138 19.95 2.91 -22.83
C VAL A 138 19.50 2.26 -21.53
N ALA A 139 18.99 3.05 -20.57
CA ALA A 139 18.44 2.54 -19.32
C ALA A 139 17.26 1.57 -19.56
N GLY A 140 16.36 1.95 -20.48
CA GLY A 140 15.23 1.10 -20.87
C GLY A 140 15.67 -0.22 -21.52
N GLN A 141 16.73 -0.20 -22.34
CA GLN A 141 17.31 -1.41 -22.93
C GLN A 141 17.93 -2.31 -21.85
N GLN A 142 18.71 -1.75 -20.94
CA GLN A 142 19.33 -2.51 -19.84
C GLN A 142 18.27 -3.18 -18.95
N VAL A 143 17.16 -2.48 -18.68
CA VAL A 143 16.04 -3.05 -17.93
C VAL A 143 15.38 -4.22 -18.69
N ARG A 144 15.15 -4.09 -20.00
CA ARG A 144 14.59 -5.19 -20.80
C ARG A 144 15.51 -6.41 -20.82
N GLU A 145 16.80 -6.19 -21.00
CA GLU A 145 17.82 -7.27 -20.97
C GLU A 145 17.85 -7.95 -19.60
N LEU A 146 17.85 -7.17 -18.52
CA LEU A 146 17.80 -7.69 -17.15
C LEU A 146 16.57 -8.57 -16.92
N LEU A 147 15.42 -8.18 -17.44
CA LEU A 147 14.15 -8.91 -17.32
C LEU A 147 13.97 -10.02 -18.35
N GLY A 148 14.88 -10.13 -19.35
CA GLY A 148 14.76 -11.10 -20.43
C GLY A 148 13.61 -10.81 -21.39
N ILE A 149 13.19 -9.54 -21.52
CA ILE A 149 12.10 -9.12 -22.42
C ILE A 149 12.72 -8.53 -23.70
N SER A 150 12.72 -9.30 -24.79
CA SER A 150 13.20 -8.83 -26.08
C SER A 150 12.16 -7.97 -26.82
N TRP A 151 12.63 -7.20 -27.82
CA TRP A 151 11.74 -6.48 -28.72
C TRP A 151 10.84 -7.42 -29.52
N ASP A 152 11.40 -8.52 -30.02
CA ASP A 152 10.65 -9.51 -30.81
C ASP A 152 9.51 -10.10 -29.99
N ALA A 153 9.77 -10.48 -28.73
CA ALA A 153 8.72 -10.96 -27.84
C ALA A 153 7.62 -9.92 -27.61
N GLN A 154 7.97 -8.63 -27.50
CA GLN A 154 6.98 -7.57 -27.33
C GLN A 154 6.09 -7.37 -28.56
N LEU A 155 6.61 -7.59 -29.77
CA LEU A 155 5.86 -7.49 -31.01
C LEU A 155 4.86 -8.65 -31.20
N GLU A 156 5.08 -9.76 -30.55
CA GLU A 156 4.18 -10.95 -30.59
C GLU A 156 2.96 -10.82 -29.69
N TRP A 157 2.99 -9.92 -28.69
CA TRP A 157 1.87 -9.79 -27.75
C TRP A 157 0.60 -9.28 -28.43
N GLN A 158 -0.49 -10.02 -28.25
CA GLN A 158 -1.77 -9.76 -28.91
C GLN A 158 -2.66 -8.76 -28.15
N SER A 159 -2.32 -8.49 -26.88
CA SER A 159 -3.13 -7.58 -26.06
C SER A 159 -2.31 -6.86 -24.99
N PRO A 160 -2.76 -5.67 -24.53
CA PRO A 160 -2.13 -4.96 -23.42
C PRO A 160 -2.13 -5.76 -22.10
N HIS A 161 -3.07 -6.67 -21.91
CA HIS A 161 -3.10 -7.53 -20.72
C HIS A 161 -2.04 -8.63 -20.79
N GLU A 162 -1.81 -9.18 -21.96
CA GLU A 162 -0.73 -10.14 -22.19
C GLU A 162 0.63 -9.50 -21.92
N ALA A 163 0.85 -8.29 -22.47
CA ALA A 163 2.03 -7.50 -22.18
C ALA A 163 2.22 -7.25 -20.68
N LEU A 164 1.15 -6.81 -19.98
CA LEU A 164 1.21 -6.58 -18.53
C LEU A 164 1.56 -7.86 -17.76
N ASN A 165 1.00 -8.99 -18.13
CA ASN A 165 1.30 -10.27 -17.48
C ASN A 165 2.73 -10.71 -17.73
N ALA A 166 3.25 -10.52 -18.94
CA ALA A 166 4.64 -10.83 -19.28
C ALA A 166 5.63 -9.98 -18.48
N TRP A 167 5.40 -8.66 -18.40
CA TRP A 167 6.22 -7.76 -17.58
C TRP A 167 6.17 -8.13 -16.11
N ARG A 168 4.97 -8.41 -15.59
CA ARG A 168 4.79 -8.83 -14.20
C ARG A 168 5.54 -10.13 -13.91
N ALA A 169 5.38 -11.15 -14.75
CA ALA A 169 6.05 -12.44 -14.57
C ALA A 169 7.58 -12.30 -14.61
N ALA A 170 8.11 -11.45 -15.51
CA ALA A 170 9.54 -11.16 -15.57
C ALA A 170 10.06 -10.50 -14.30
N MET A 171 9.30 -9.60 -13.70
CA MET A 171 9.61 -8.94 -12.42
C MET A 171 9.60 -9.96 -11.26
N GLU A 172 8.54 -10.76 -11.19
CA GLU A 172 8.36 -11.78 -10.14
C GLU A 172 9.49 -12.83 -10.21
N ALA A 173 9.94 -13.21 -11.40
CA ALA A 173 11.10 -14.10 -11.61
C ALA A 173 12.43 -13.50 -11.07
N ARG A 174 12.50 -12.19 -10.89
CA ARG A 174 13.64 -11.47 -10.31
C ARG A 174 13.47 -11.13 -8.83
N GLY A 175 12.47 -11.71 -8.17
CA GLY A 175 12.23 -11.50 -6.74
C GLY A 175 11.49 -10.21 -6.39
N VAL A 176 10.89 -9.52 -7.35
CA VAL A 176 10.04 -8.36 -7.10
C VAL A 176 8.59 -8.81 -6.95
N LEU A 177 7.98 -8.56 -5.82
CA LEU A 177 6.56 -8.89 -5.60
C LEU A 177 5.68 -7.84 -6.29
N VAL A 178 4.71 -8.27 -7.13
CA VAL A 178 3.80 -7.36 -7.82
C VAL A 178 2.36 -7.61 -7.39
N PHE A 179 1.83 -6.65 -6.64
CA PHE A 179 0.45 -6.67 -6.15
C PHE A 179 -0.43 -5.68 -6.90
N GLN A 180 -1.74 -5.88 -6.81
CA GLN A 180 -2.74 -4.96 -7.37
C GLN A 180 -3.85 -4.69 -6.36
N THR A 181 -4.39 -3.46 -6.39
CA THR A 181 -5.59 -3.06 -5.65
C THR A 181 -6.50 -2.23 -6.54
N SER A 182 -7.81 -2.33 -6.33
CA SER A 182 -8.81 -1.46 -6.96
C SER A 182 -9.56 -0.60 -5.94
N ASP A 183 -9.12 -0.58 -4.69
CA ASP A 183 -9.82 0.14 -3.61
C ASP A 183 -9.43 1.62 -3.56
N VAL A 184 -8.26 1.98 -4.08
CA VAL A 184 -7.72 3.33 -4.08
C VAL A 184 -8.19 4.10 -5.31
N ALA A 185 -8.44 5.40 -5.17
CA ALA A 185 -8.75 6.27 -6.29
C ALA A 185 -7.53 6.43 -7.22
N LEU A 186 -7.76 6.42 -8.56
CA LEU A 186 -6.66 6.55 -9.52
C LEU A 186 -5.96 7.91 -9.43
N ALA A 187 -6.70 8.94 -9.05
CA ALA A 187 -6.15 10.28 -8.85
C ALA A 187 -5.19 10.36 -7.64
N GLU A 188 -5.36 9.47 -6.66
CA GLU A 188 -4.50 9.41 -5.48
C GLU A 188 -3.25 8.56 -5.72
N MET A 189 -3.39 7.40 -6.39
CA MET A 189 -2.30 6.47 -6.62
C MET A 189 -2.49 5.73 -7.95
N ARG A 190 -1.51 5.78 -8.84
CA ARG A 190 -1.38 4.87 -9.97
C ARG A 190 -0.61 3.60 -9.62
N GLY A 191 0.34 3.73 -8.72
CA GLY A 191 1.13 2.66 -8.14
C GLY A 191 2.09 3.19 -7.09
N THR A 192 2.62 2.31 -6.27
CA THR A 192 3.66 2.61 -5.27
C THR A 192 4.63 1.45 -5.15
N CYS A 193 5.82 1.69 -4.61
CA CYS A 193 6.80 0.64 -4.39
C CYS A 193 7.37 0.67 -2.97
N ILE A 194 7.74 -0.50 -2.50
CA ILE A 194 8.46 -0.77 -1.26
C ILE A 194 9.84 -1.30 -1.72
N PRO A 195 10.90 -0.48 -1.63
CA PRO A 195 12.19 -0.82 -2.20
C PRO A 195 13.06 -1.73 -1.33
N ASP A 196 12.55 -2.13 -0.15
CA ASP A 196 13.33 -2.86 0.85
C ASP A 196 13.73 -4.25 0.37
N GLU A 197 15.00 -4.56 0.45
CA GLU A 197 15.56 -5.89 0.22
C GLU A 197 15.44 -6.78 1.50
N PRO A 198 15.31 -8.08 1.37
CA PRO A 198 14.97 -8.80 0.15
C PRO A 198 13.47 -8.69 -0.20
N LEU A 199 13.11 -9.03 -1.42
CA LEU A 199 11.73 -9.01 -1.93
C LEU A 199 11.11 -7.60 -1.96
N PRO A 200 11.66 -6.67 -2.75
CA PRO A 200 10.98 -5.40 -3.00
C PRO A 200 9.58 -5.65 -3.57
N ALA A 201 8.64 -4.77 -3.25
CA ALA A 201 7.24 -4.95 -3.65
C ALA A 201 6.73 -3.74 -4.42
N ILE A 202 5.93 -3.99 -5.44
CA ILE A 202 5.20 -2.99 -6.22
C ILE A 202 3.71 -3.22 -6.04
N LEU A 203 2.98 -2.14 -5.73
CA LEU A 203 1.53 -2.12 -5.70
C LEU A 203 1.01 -1.28 -6.87
N LEU A 204 0.24 -1.88 -7.76
CA LEU A 204 -0.37 -1.24 -8.92
C LEU A 204 -1.84 -0.93 -8.64
N ASN A 205 -2.35 0.17 -9.20
CA ASN A 205 -3.78 0.44 -9.19
C ASN A 205 -4.46 -0.32 -10.33
N GLY A 206 -5.36 -1.24 -9.99
CA GLY A 206 -6.11 -2.06 -10.94
C GLY A 206 -7.11 -1.26 -11.81
N LYS A 207 -7.47 -0.03 -11.39
CA LYS A 207 -8.30 0.89 -12.18
C LYS A 207 -7.53 1.58 -13.30
N ASP A 208 -6.18 1.57 -13.27
CA ASP A 208 -5.38 2.11 -14.37
C ASP A 208 -5.41 1.19 -15.59
N ALA A 209 -5.27 1.78 -16.77
CA ALA A 209 -5.14 1.02 -18.01
C ALA A 209 -3.91 0.11 -17.94
N PRO A 210 -3.91 -1.06 -18.62
CA PRO A 210 -2.75 -1.95 -18.64
C PRO A 210 -1.46 -1.26 -19.06
N GLN A 211 -1.52 -0.36 -20.04
CA GLN A 211 -0.37 0.43 -20.50
C GLN A 211 0.19 1.33 -19.40
N GLY A 212 -0.67 1.99 -18.61
CA GLY A 212 -0.26 2.82 -17.48
C GLY A 212 0.42 1.99 -16.38
N ARG A 213 -0.09 0.78 -16.13
CA ARG A 213 0.52 -0.16 -15.19
C ARG A 213 1.87 -0.68 -15.67
N ILE A 214 2.01 -0.99 -16.97
CA ILE A 214 3.29 -1.38 -17.58
C ILE A 214 4.29 -0.23 -17.47
N PHE A 215 3.87 0.99 -17.81
CA PHE A 215 4.72 2.18 -17.69
C PHE A 215 5.21 2.38 -16.24
N PHE A 216 4.35 2.09 -15.25
CA PHE A 216 4.74 2.16 -13.85
C PHE A 216 5.77 1.09 -13.45
N LEU A 217 5.68 -0.12 -14.02
CA LEU A 217 6.64 -1.20 -13.77
C LEU A 217 8.04 -0.86 -14.30
N GLY A 218 8.13 -0.35 -15.54
CA GLY A 218 9.40 -0.13 -16.22
C GLY A 218 10.42 0.75 -15.46
N PRO A 219 10.12 2.02 -15.12
CA PRO A 219 11.06 2.93 -14.46
C PRO A 219 11.38 2.58 -13.00
N ARG A 220 10.54 1.79 -12.33
CA ARG A 220 10.63 1.53 -10.89
C ARG A 220 11.51 0.36 -10.50
N ILE A 221 11.93 -0.46 -11.45
CA ILE A 221 12.86 -1.57 -11.22
C ILE A 221 14.20 -1.07 -10.65
N CYS A 222 14.56 0.16 -10.96
CA CYS A 222 15.83 0.76 -10.59
C CYS A 222 15.75 1.67 -9.37
N ALA A 223 14.62 1.65 -8.65
CA ALA A 223 14.29 2.59 -7.58
C ALA A 223 15.10 2.49 -6.27
N PRO A 224 15.86 1.45 -5.92
CA PRO A 224 16.83 1.59 -4.84
C PRO A 224 17.88 2.69 -5.14
N ALA A 225 18.18 2.93 -6.44
CA ALA A 225 19.11 3.94 -6.89
C ALA A 225 18.47 5.19 -7.52
N LEU A 226 17.19 5.11 -7.97
CA LEU A 226 16.53 6.17 -8.75
C LEU A 226 15.51 6.97 -7.92
N SER A 227 15.93 7.44 -6.76
CA SER A 227 15.12 8.40 -5.96
C SER A 227 14.96 9.78 -6.60
N CYS A 228 15.48 10.01 -7.81
CA CYS A 228 15.68 11.36 -8.37
C CYS A 228 15.05 11.62 -9.75
N TRP A 229 14.31 10.69 -10.36
CA TRP A 229 13.92 10.85 -11.77
C TRP A 229 12.53 11.45 -12.04
N TRP A 230 11.79 11.92 -11.02
CA TRP A 230 10.59 12.75 -11.20
C TRP A 230 10.49 13.80 -10.08
N ALA A 231 11.27 14.85 -10.18
CA ALA A 231 10.95 16.14 -9.59
C ALA A 231 10.41 17.05 -10.68
#